data_ce2284006d09412334ecdb7b5c41b6fe
#
_entry.id   ce2284006d09412334ecdb7b5c41b6fe
#
_cell.length_a   1.000
_cell.length_b   1.000
_cell.length_c   1.000
_cell.angle_alpha   90.00
_cell.angle_beta   90.00
_cell.angle_gamma   90.00
#
_symmetry.space_group_name_H-M   'P 1'
#
loop_
_entity.id
_entity.type
_entity.pdbx_description
1 polymer ?
#
loop_
_entity_poly.entity_id
_entity_poly.type
_entity_poly.pdbx_seq_one_letter_code
_entity_poly.pdbx_strand_id
1 'polypeptide(L)'
;MKSTLRHKHREGGTALMIAVSSLVFLIPLVGLAVDAGFLYVVKARMQASVDGASLAAARALNLGQTTAAQADSAKQNAVNWFYANYPAGNWMSRNTTMTTSDTHVRVYDDTVNPNLRHVDVMATSQIPTFFMKYLGVDATTVQAIGHASRRDVNAMLVLDRSGSMGSSCGALISAAKTFTGQFSAGRDKIGAVSFADNVYLHSKPTSNFQSTLGYTNSYGTLNGELDTIACAGGTATPQAIMVAYNELYKLNQPGALNVIVVETDGRPNTITVNFWDGSAAGIASTSNCLDKNGKKKSAGGFATLASLREWTPGYNMNVGGTGYMANIPAGLVGGIGGTDSGTTAFLLFNSWTYVKTDTYNETNNKQYPTSTALSGCAMASNRNTLADLAWLPTTDIYGNNLVNGSYRAVSTSGGKISPISMTQIRAAAFNGVDSAGTRIRTNATVPAHVFSVGFTTSVDHTVLQRIANDPDWMGTSACTTSGQCVVNSGQPQGTYVFAATTADLVPAFLSLSSQILRLSR
;
A
#
# COMPACT_ATOMS: atom_id res chain seq x y z
N MET A 1 85.76 -4.71 70.17
CA MET A 1 85.28 -4.38 68.83
C MET A 1 84.67 -5.65 68.20
N LYS A 2 83.32 -5.80 68.18
CA LYS A 2 82.68 -6.95 67.57
C LYS A 2 82.16 -6.50 66.21
N SER A 3 82.71 -7.05 65.14
CA SER A 3 82.27 -6.86 63.77
C SER A 3 81.02 -7.72 63.50
N THR A 4 79.89 -7.09 63.23
CA THR A 4 78.65 -7.74 62.80
C THR A 4 78.68 -7.89 61.30
N LEU A 5 78.95 -9.11 60.80
CA LEU A 5 78.76 -9.50 59.40
C LEU A 5 77.26 -9.54 59.08
N ARG A 6 76.81 -8.55 58.31
CA ARG A 6 75.45 -8.57 57.68
C ARG A 6 75.45 -9.61 56.58
N HIS A 7 74.71 -10.71 56.77
CA HIS A 7 74.36 -11.63 55.73
C HIS A 7 73.34 -10.93 54.77
N LYS A 8 73.82 -10.61 53.58
CA LYS A 8 72.93 -10.21 52.47
C LYS A 8 72.18 -11.46 51.97
N HIS A 9 70.97 -11.60 52.40
CA HIS A 9 70.11 -12.61 51.84
C HIS A 9 70.01 -12.41 50.32
N ARG A 10 70.38 -13.43 49.58
CA ARG A 10 70.18 -13.51 48.13
C ARG A 10 68.68 -13.80 47.80
N GLU A 11 67.82 -12.77 47.80
CA GLU A 11 66.44 -12.89 47.45
C GLU A 11 66.19 -12.90 45.89
N GLY A 12 67.25 -12.79 45.10
CA GLY A 12 67.16 -12.70 43.64
C GLY A 12 66.71 -13.99 42.94
N GLY A 13 66.86 -15.17 43.57
CA GLY A 13 66.47 -16.44 42.91
C GLY A 13 65.00 -16.71 42.97
N THR A 14 64.34 -16.37 44.04
CA THR A 14 62.87 -16.54 44.18
C THR A 14 62.10 -15.55 43.35
N ALA A 15 62.57 -14.30 43.27
CA ALA A 15 61.96 -13.31 42.37
C ALA A 15 62.07 -13.71 40.87
N LEU A 16 63.21 -14.25 40.46
CA LEU A 16 63.43 -14.76 39.10
C LEU A 16 62.53 -15.96 38.82
N MET A 17 62.40 -16.92 39.73
CA MET A 17 61.48 -18.06 39.56
C MET A 17 60.00 -17.62 39.42
N ILE A 18 59.56 -16.68 40.25
CA ILE A 18 58.20 -16.15 40.19
C ILE A 18 58.01 -15.41 38.87
N ALA A 19 58.95 -14.60 38.40
CA ALA A 19 58.88 -13.88 37.15
C ALA A 19 58.82 -14.84 35.94
N VAL A 20 59.68 -15.87 35.93
CA VAL A 20 59.66 -16.87 34.84
C VAL A 20 58.34 -17.68 34.81
N SER A 21 57.93 -18.13 36.02
CA SER A 21 56.65 -18.86 36.13
C SER A 21 55.45 -17.99 35.68
N SER A 22 55.42 -16.70 36.06
CA SER A 22 54.38 -15.78 35.65
C SER A 22 54.37 -15.57 34.13
N LEU A 23 55.56 -15.46 33.51
CA LEU A 23 55.68 -15.34 32.04
C LEU A 23 55.15 -16.57 31.28
N VAL A 24 55.40 -17.78 31.82
CA VAL A 24 54.91 -19.04 31.24
C VAL A 24 53.39 -19.09 31.20
N PHE A 25 52.70 -18.46 32.15
CA PHE A 25 51.23 -18.37 32.15
C PHE A 25 50.69 -17.12 31.42
N LEU A 26 51.35 -15.98 31.57
CA LEU A 26 50.87 -14.71 30.98
C LEU A 26 50.97 -14.69 29.44
N ILE A 27 52.07 -15.22 28.87
CA ILE A 27 52.25 -15.21 27.42
C ILE A 27 51.15 -15.99 26.71
N PRO A 28 50.80 -17.24 27.08
CA PRO A 28 49.68 -17.96 26.49
C PRO A 28 48.35 -17.27 26.70
N LEU A 29 48.12 -16.68 27.85
CA LEU A 29 46.86 -15.98 28.18
C LEU A 29 46.65 -14.73 27.30
N VAL A 30 47.70 -13.92 27.15
CA VAL A 30 47.71 -12.76 26.26
C VAL A 30 47.54 -13.21 24.80
N GLY A 31 48.24 -14.30 24.41
CA GLY A 31 48.12 -14.88 23.07
C GLY A 31 46.71 -15.36 22.76
N LEU A 32 46.06 -16.01 23.70
CA LEU A 32 44.67 -16.43 23.56
C LEU A 32 43.73 -15.23 23.45
N ALA A 33 43.98 -14.16 24.20
CA ALA A 33 43.18 -12.94 24.08
C ALA A 33 43.34 -12.27 22.70
N VAL A 34 44.54 -12.30 22.11
CA VAL A 34 44.79 -11.79 20.75
C VAL A 34 44.04 -12.63 19.71
N ASP A 35 44.15 -13.97 19.77
CA ASP A 35 43.44 -14.86 18.84
C ASP A 35 41.92 -14.70 18.98
N ALA A 36 41.39 -14.65 20.20
CA ALA A 36 39.96 -14.44 20.44
C ALA A 36 39.48 -13.10 19.91
N GLY A 37 40.24 -12.02 20.13
CA GLY A 37 39.94 -10.69 19.60
C GLY A 37 39.94 -10.67 18.08
N PHE A 38 40.91 -11.31 17.43
CA PHE A 38 40.98 -11.41 15.99
C PHE A 38 39.78 -12.21 15.42
N LEU A 39 39.47 -13.37 15.96
CA LEU A 39 38.34 -14.18 15.59
C LEU A 39 37.01 -13.43 15.73
N TYR A 40 36.87 -12.64 16.80
CA TYR A 40 35.70 -11.81 17.02
C TYR A 40 35.53 -10.75 15.93
N VAL A 41 36.61 -10.05 15.58
CA VAL A 41 36.56 -9.05 14.50
C VAL A 41 36.19 -9.69 13.17
N VAL A 42 36.80 -10.83 12.82
CA VAL A 42 36.50 -11.57 11.60
C VAL A 42 35.04 -12.03 11.57
N LYS A 43 34.56 -12.59 12.68
CA LYS A 43 33.16 -13.00 12.82
C LYS A 43 32.21 -11.83 12.64
N ALA A 44 32.48 -10.68 13.23
CA ALA A 44 31.65 -9.49 13.11
C ALA A 44 31.58 -8.98 11.65
N ARG A 45 32.70 -9.00 10.94
CA ARG A 45 32.76 -8.62 9.52
C ARG A 45 32.01 -9.61 8.63
N MET A 46 32.18 -10.90 8.87
CA MET A 46 31.47 -11.93 8.12
C MET A 46 29.96 -11.87 8.39
N GLN A 47 29.56 -11.64 9.66
CA GLN A 47 28.17 -11.47 10.03
C GLN A 47 27.52 -10.28 9.28
N ALA A 48 28.17 -9.12 9.27
CA ALA A 48 27.67 -7.97 8.52
C ALA A 48 27.50 -8.25 7.02
N SER A 49 28.41 -9.06 6.43
CA SER A 49 28.33 -9.46 5.03
C SER A 49 27.21 -10.46 4.78
N VAL A 50 26.96 -11.40 5.71
CA VAL A 50 25.85 -12.37 5.64
C VAL A 50 24.50 -11.68 5.86
N ASP A 51 24.41 -10.74 6.80
CA ASP A 51 23.18 -9.94 7.01
C ASP A 51 22.84 -9.12 5.75
N GLY A 52 23.84 -8.49 5.14
CA GLY A 52 23.66 -7.80 3.87
C GLY A 52 23.25 -8.75 2.73
N ALA A 53 23.79 -9.97 2.69
CA ALA A 53 23.43 -10.98 1.71
C ALA A 53 21.99 -11.48 1.91
N SER A 54 21.53 -11.66 3.14
CA SER A 54 20.15 -12.07 3.43
C SER A 54 19.14 -10.99 2.98
N LEU A 55 19.46 -9.72 3.21
CA LEU A 55 18.64 -8.61 2.73
C LEU A 55 18.64 -8.51 1.19
N ALA A 56 19.79 -8.72 0.54
CA ALA A 56 19.89 -8.74 -0.91
C ALA A 56 19.07 -9.89 -1.51
N ALA A 57 19.12 -11.06 -0.89
CA ALA A 57 18.31 -12.22 -1.27
C ALA A 57 16.81 -11.94 -1.12
N ALA A 58 16.37 -11.37 0.00
CA ALA A 58 14.97 -11.00 0.21
C ALA A 58 14.47 -10.00 -0.83
N ARG A 59 15.34 -9.07 -1.26
CA ARG A 59 15.04 -8.15 -2.38
C ARG A 59 14.89 -8.88 -3.70
N ALA A 60 15.75 -9.85 -3.97
CA ALA A 60 15.76 -10.58 -5.22
C ALA A 60 14.59 -11.57 -5.36
N LEU A 61 13.82 -11.82 -4.29
CA LEU A 61 12.54 -12.55 -4.36
C LEU A 61 11.49 -11.86 -5.26
N ASN A 62 11.71 -10.61 -5.65
CA ASN A 62 10.88 -9.93 -6.64
C ASN A 62 11.26 -10.25 -8.09
N LEU A 63 12.38 -10.92 -8.33
CA LEU A 63 12.90 -11.19 -9.65
C LEU A 63 12.52 -12.61 -10.10
N GLY A 64 11.78 -12.71 -11.19
CA GLY A 64 11.34 -13.97 -11.76
C GLY A 64 9.83 -14.12 -11.83
N GLN A 65 9.37 -14.85 -12.87
CA GLN A 65 7.96 -15.05 -13.17
C GLN A 65 7.33 -16.23 -12.39
N THR A 66 8.16 -17.06 -11.78
CA THR A 66 7.73 -18.21 -10.99
C THR A 66 8.39 -18.21 -9.62
N THR A 67 7.77 -18.86 -8.65
CA THR A 67 8.31 -18.99 -7.28
C THR A 67 9.68 -19.67 -7.26
N ALA A 68 9.93 -20.61 -8.18
CA ALA A 68 11.24 -21.26 -8.33
C ALA A 68 12.30 -20.28 -8.86
N ALA A 69 12.01 -19.55 -9.95
CA ALA A 69 12.91 -18.54 -10.50
C ALA A 69 13.21 -17.40 -9.50
N GLN A 70 12.24 -17.04 -8.67
CA GLN A 70 12.41 -16.06 -7.58
C GLN A 70 13.37 -16.60 -6.51
N ALA A 71 13.22 -17.89 -6.13
CA ALA A 71 14.13 -18.51 -5.17
C ALA A 71 15.56 -18.61 -5.73
N ASP A 72 15.72 -18.98 -6.99
CA ASP A 72 17.03 -19.04 -7.65
C ASP A 72 17.69 -17.67 -7.74
N SER A 73 16.90 -16.63 -8.08
CA SER A 73 17.36 -15.24 -8.08
C SER A 73 17.81 -14.79 -6.69
N ALA A 74 17.07 -15.13 -5.64
CA ALA A 74 17.43 -14.83 -4.27
C ALA A 74 18.75 -15.49 -3.87
N LYS A 75 18.91 -16.79 -4.16
CA LYS A 75 20.13 -17.54 -3.87
C LYS A 75 21.35 -16.95 -4.58
N GLN A 76 21.21 -16.64 -5.86
CA GLN A 76 22.30 -16.06 -6.64
C GLN A 76 22.69 -14.66 -6.13
N ASN A 77 21.72 -13.83 -5.79
CA ASN A 77 21.97 -12.49 -5.23
C ASN A 77 22.62 -12.56 -3.85
N ALA A 78 22.23 -13.51 -2.99
CA ALA A 78 22.89 -13.73 -1.72
C ALA A 78 24.38 -14.00 -1.88
N VAL A 79 24.72 -14.95 -2.76
CA VAL A 79 26.11 -15.35 -3.04
C VAL A 79 26.91 -14.18 -3.61
N ASN A 80 26.36 -13.48 -4.61
CA ASN A 80 27.00 -12.33 -5.24
C ASN A 80 27.27 -11.21 -4.24
N TRP A 81 26.27 -10.88 -3.42
CA TRP A 81 26.40 -9.83 -2.40
C TRP A 81 27.42 -10.19 -1.32
N PHE A 82 27.40 -11.44 -0.86
CA PHE A 82 28.35 -11.92 0.14
C PHE A 82 29.80 -11.77 -0.37
N TYR A 83 30.13 -12.33 -1.52
CA TYR A 83 31.49 -12.25 -2.04
C TYR A 83 31.95 -10.84 -2.46
N ALA A 84 31.02 -9.96 -2.80
CA ALA A 84 31.31 -8.56 -3.02
C ALA A 84 31.77 -7.83 -1.73
N ASN A 85 31.24 -8.25 -0.57
CA ASN A 85 31.53 -7.62 0.72
C ASN A 85 32.50 -8.42 1.60
N TYR A 86 32.68 -9.71 1.32
CA TYR A 86 33.62 -10.60 1.98
C TYR A 86 34.40 -11.43 0.93
N PRO A 87 35.32 -10.81 0.18
CA PRO A 87 36.10 -11.51 -0.84
C PRO A 87 36.97 -12.64 -0.26
N ALA A 88 37.32 -13.62 -1.10
CA ALA A 88 38.21 -14.71 -0.69
C ALA A 88 39.54 -14.17 -0.17
N GLY A 89 40.03 -14.74 0.94
CA GLY A 89 41.26 -14.31 1.60
C GLY A 89 41.13 -13.08 2.49
N ASN A 90 39.96 -12.47 2.56
CA ASN A 90 39.71 -11.31 3.43
C ASN A 90 39.98 -11.69 4.90
N TRP A 91 40.70 -10.83 5.64
CA TRP A 91 41.07 -11.11 7.05
C TRP A 91 41.77 -12.47 7.25
N MET A 92 42.64 -12.84 6.32
CA MET A 92 43.37 -14.13 6.32
C MET A 92 42.45 -15.36 6.27
N SER A 93 41.22 -15.19 5.90
CA SER A 93 40.23 -16.27 5.79
C SER A 93 40.63 -17.26 4.69
N ARG A 94 40.40 -18.55 4.97
CA ARG A 94 40.64 -19.66 4.04
C ARG A 94 39.36 -20.47 3.90
N ASN A 95 39.18 -21.12 2.74
CA ASN A 95 38.04 -22.01 2.51
C ASN A 95 36.68 -21.34 2.84
N THR A 96 36.59 -20.04 2.53
CA THR A 96 35.31 -19.31 2.70
C THR A 96 34.29 -19.90 1.75
N THR A 97 33.17 -20.36 2.29
CA THR A 97 32.15 -21.06 1.52
C THR A 97 30.77 -20.43 1.74
N MET A 98 30.19 -19.98 0.64
CA MET A 98 28.79 -19.70 0.48
C MET A 98 28.39 -20.08 -0.96
N THR A 99 27.37 -20.90 -1.13
CA THR A 99 26.88 -21.37 -2.43
C THR A 99 25.37 -21.20 -2.52
N THR A 100 24.82 -21.37 -3.70
CA THR A 100 23.36 -21.35 -3.92
C THR A 100 22.62 -22.60 -3.40
N SER A 101 23.31 -23.54 -2.76
CA SER A 101 22.69 -24.72 -2.14
C SER A 101 21.81 -24.33 -0.95
N ASP A 102 20.79 -25.15 -0.67
CA ASP A 102 19.89 -24.93 0.48
C ASP A 102 20.59 -25.01 1.84
N THR A 103 21.81 -25.56 1.88
CA THR A 103 22.65 -25.55 3.07
C THR A 103 23.14 -24.13 3.39
N HIS A 104 23.42 -23.33 2.36
CA HIS A 104 23.95 -21.97 2.53
C HIS A 104 22.90 -20.89 2.32
N VAL A 105 21.98 -21.07 1.36
CA VAL A 105 20.90 -20.12 1.11
C VAL A 105 19.59 -20.88 0.97
N ARG A 106 18.80 -20.88 2.02
CA ARG A 106 17.51 -21.54 2.06
C ARG A 106 16.39 -20.53 1.92
N VAL A 107 15.49 -20.78 0.96
CA VAL A 107 14.28 -19.98 0.73
C VAL A 107 13.06 -20.85 1.02
N TYR A 108 12.17 -20.42 1.91
CA TYR A 108 11.00 -21.20 2.31
C TYR A 108 9.85 -20.28 2.75
N ASP A 109 8.62 -20.79 2.65
CA ASP A 109 7.43 -20.09 3.11
C ASP A 109 7.19 -20.40 4.60
N ASP A 110 6.69 -19.41 5.34
CA ASP A 110 6.30 -19.59 6.74
C ASP A 110 5.15 -20.60 6.86
N THR A 111 5.20 -21.47 7.85
CA THR A 111 4.23 -22.54 8.03
C THR A 111 2.88 -22.06 8.56
N VAL A 112 2.84 -20.91 9.25
CA VAL A 112 1.63 -20.31 9.84
C VAL A 112 1.07 -19.24 8.90
N ASN A 113 1.95 -18.44 8.30
CA ASN A 113 1.61 -17.35 7.40
C ASN A 113 2.24 -17.59 6.01
N PRO A 114 1.60 -18.34 5.11
CA PRO A 114 2.19 -18.68 3.82
C PRO A 114 2.46 -17.48 2.90
N ASN A 115 1.94 -16.30 3.26
CA ASN A 115 2.24 -15.02 2.60
C ASN A 115 3.52 -14.35 3.14
N LEU A 116 4.24 -15.02 4.05
CA LEU A 116 5.54 -14.61 4.55
C LEU A 116 6.61 -15.60 4.08
N ARG A 117 7.61 -15.11 3.38
CA ARG A 117 8.70 -15.91 2.84
C ARG A 117 9.99 -15.56 3.52
N HIS A 118 10.73 -16.57 3.95
CA HIS A 118 11.99 -16.46 4.67
C HIS A 118 13.16 -16.78 3.79
N VAL A 119 14.28 -16.13 4.07
CA VAL A 119 15.59 -16.43 3.49
C VAL A 119 16.60 -16.55 4.62
N ASP A 120 17.12 -17.75 4.81
CA ASP A 120 18.24 -18.01 5.70
C ASP A 120 19.53 -18.08 4.89
N VAL A 121 20.54 -17.35 5.31
CA VAL A 121 21.83 -17.32 4.64
C VAL A 121 22.91 -17.70 5.63
N MET A 122 23.79 -18.62 5.24
CA MET A 122 24.89 -19.11 6.07
C MET A 122 26.20 -19.09 5.28
N ALA A 123 27.25 -18.61 5.93
CA ALA A 123 28.61 -18.71 5.40
C ALA A 123 29.54 -19.30 6.46
N THR A 124 30.54 -20.00 6.00
CA THR A 124 31.61 -20.55 6.83
C THR A 124 32.97 -20.15 6.29
N SER A 125 33.95 -20.00 7.17
CA SER A 125 35.32 -19.71 6.80
C SER A 125 36.30 -20.25 7.85
N GLN A 126 37.47 -20.69 7.43
CA GLN A 126 38.57 -21.10 8.31
C GLN A 126 39.50 -19.92 8.55
N ILE A 127 39.75 -19.62 9.79
CA ILE A 127 40.58 -18.50 10.21
C ILE A 127 41.81 -19.06 10.95
N PRO A 128 43.05 -18.75 10.50
CA PRO A 128 44.24 -19.19 11.16
C PRO A 128 44.36 -18.53 12.56
N THR A 129 44.95 -19.27 13.49
CA THR A 129 45.27 -18.77 14.82
C THR A 129 46.75 -18.40 14.91
N PHE A 130 47.12 -17.44 15.71
CA PHE A 130 48.49 -16.98 15.88
C PHE A 130 49.19 -17.69 17.05
N PHE A 131 48.53 -17.81 18.17
CA PHE A 131 49.06 -18.37 19.39
C PHE A 131 48.49 -19.75 19.69
N MET A 132 47.21 -19.99 19.41
CA MET A 132 46.56 -21.30 19.62
C MET A 132 47.19 -22.41 18.78
N LYS A 133 47.84 -22.10 17.65
CA LYS A 133 48.58 -23.07 16.84
C LYS A 133 49.69 -23.78 17.64
N TYR A 134 50.31 -23.10 18.60
CA TYR A 134 51.33 -23.71 19.50
C TYR A 134 50.72 -24.69 20.50
N LEU A 135 49.40 -24.65 20.66
CA LEU A 135 48.58 -25.58 21.44
C LEU A 135 47.89 -26.64 20.56
N GLY A 136 48.29 -26.72 19.29
CA GLY A 136 47.76 -27.71 18.34
C GLY A 136 46.48 -27.29 17.59
N VAL A 137 46.08 -26.02 17.68
CA VAL A 137 44.91 -25.48 16.95
C VAL A 137 45.37 -24.51 15.87
N ASP A 138 45.62 -24.99 14.67
CA ASP A 138 46.16 -24.19 13.54
C ASP A 138 45.14 -23.22 12.94
N ALA A 139 43.86 -23.58 12.95
CA ALA A 139 42.78 -22.76 12.44
C ALA A 139 41.45 -23.08 13.13
N THR A 140 40.57 -22.10 13.17
CA THR A 140 39.19 -22.25 13.71
C THR A 140 38.17 -21.93 12.63
N THR A 141 37.10 -22.74 12.54
CA THR A 141 35.99 -22.45 11.66
C THR A 141 35.07 -21.41 12.29
N VAL A 142 34.87 -20.31 11.58
CA VAL A 142 33.91 -19.26 11.93
C VAL A 142 32.68 -19.43 11.03
N GLN A 143 31.51 -19.35 11.64
CA GLN A 143 30.21 -19.39 10.96
C GLN A 143 29.44 -18.11 11.23
N ALA A 144 28.77 -17.60 10.21
CA ALA A 144 27.81 -16.51 10.31
C ALA A 144 26.48 -16.92 9.69
N ILE A 145 25.38 -16.49 10.29
CA ILE A 145 24.01 -16.80 9.84
C ILE A 145 23.24 -15.49 9.83
N GLY A 146 22.57 -15.21 8.70
CA GLY A 146 21.66 -14.09 8.53
C GLY A 146 20.28 -14.58 8.18
N HIS A 147 19.28 -13.84 8.59
CA HIS A 147 17.89 -14.12 8.31
C HIS A 147 17.20 -12.86 7.78
N ALA A 148 16.41 -13.01 6.73
CA ALA A 148 15.54 -11.97 6.24
C ALA A 148 14.19 -12.58 5.84
N SER A 149 13.16 -11.74 5.83
CA SER A 149 11.83 -12.17 5.41
C SER A 149 11.18 -11.15 4.49
N ARG A 150 10.24 -11.61 3.68
CA ARG A 150 9.42 -10.78 2.80
C ARG A 150 7.97 -11.21 2.89
N ARG A 151 7.09 -10.24 3.10
CA ARG A 151 5.65 -10.44 3.00
C ARG A 151 5.19 -10.24 1.56
N ASP A 152 4.23 -11.05 1.13
CA ASP A 152 3.55 -10.82 -0.14
C ASP A 152 2.74 -9.53 -0.06
N VAL A 153 2.65 -8.83 -1.18
CA VAL A 153 1.92 -7.56 -1.28
C VAL A 153 0.59 -7.80 -1.98
N ASN A 154 -0.50 -7.33 -1.37
CA ASN A 154 -1.79 -7.21 -2.00
C ASN A 154 -2.04 -5.72 -2.28
N ALA A 155 -1.99 -5.29 -3.52
CA ALA A 155 -2.15 -3.89 -3.87
C ALA A 155 -3.34 -3.66 -4.80
N MET A 156 -4.08 -2.57 -4.54
CA MET A 156 -5.10 -2.04 -5.43
C MET A 156 -4.71 -0.65 -5.91
N LEU A 157 -4.60 -0.49 -7.21
CA LEU A 157 -4.48 0.81 -7.86
C LEU A 157 -5.85 1.46 -7.96
N VAL A 158 -5.93 2.73 -7.60
CA VAL A 158 -7.13 3.58 -7.71
C VAL A 158 -6.75 4.77 -8.58
N LEU A 159 -7.14 4.74 -9.84
CA LEU A 159 -6.66 5.62 -10.89
C LEU A 159 -7.74 6.61 -11.34
N ASP A 160 -7.43 7.87 -11.29
CA ASP A 160 -8.31 8.94 -11.75
C ASP A 160 -8.38 8.96 -13.28
N ARG A 161 -9.58 8.75 -13.84
CA ARG A 161 -9.84 8.95 -15.26
C ARG A 161 -10.84 10.08 -15.50
N SER A 162 -10.87 11.06 -14.60
CA SER A 162 -11.72 12.24 -14.75
C SER A 162 -11.35 13.09 -15.95
N GLY A 163 -12.24 14.01 -16.31
CA GLY A 163 -12.05 14.88 -17.48
C GLY A 163 -10.85 15.81 -17.35
N SER A 164 -10.40 16.14 -16.14
CA SER A 164 -9.21 16.95 -15.88
C SER A 164 -7.91 16.26 -16.30
N MET A 165 -7.86 14.92 -16.24
CA MET A 165 -6.70 14.14 -16.74
C MET A 165 -6.46 14.35 -18.24
N GLY A 166 -7.50 14.56 -19.05
CA GLY A 166 -7.41 14.96 -20.45
C GLY A 166 -6.28 14.29 -21.24
N SER A 167 -5.34 15.07 -21.75
CA SER A 167 -4.18 14.59 -22.52
C SER A 167 -3.16 13.80 -21.66
N SER A 168 -3.24 13.86 -20.34
CA SER A 168 -2.33 13.16 -19.42
C SER A 168 -2.74 11.70 -19.17
N CYS A 169 -3.89 11.27 -19.66
CA CYS A 169 -4.42 9.92 -19.49
C CYS A 169 -3.43 8.81 -19.89
N GLY A 170 -2.74 8.98 -21.03
CA GLY A 170 -1.71 8.03 -21.47
C GLY A 170 -0.48 7.96 -20.57
N ALA A 171 -0.11 9.08 -19.96
CA ALA A 171 1.00 9.12 -18.99
C ALA A 171 0.63 8.39 -17.69
N LEU A 172 -0.59 8.55 -17.22
CA LEU A 172 -1.12 7.81 -16.08
C LEU A 172 -1.09 6.29 -16.33
N ILE A 173 -1.61 5.85 -17.48
CA ILE A 173 -1.60 4.43 -17.85
C ILE A 173 -0.17 3.89 -17.86
N SER A 174 0.77 4.62 -18.44
CA SER A 174 2.20 4.24 -18.49
C SER A 174 2.81 4.13 -17.09
N ALA A 175 2.50 5.08 -16.21
CA ALA A 175 2.96 5.06 -14.82
C ALA A 175 2.37 3.88 -14.02
N ALA A 176 1.08 3.62 -14.17
CA ALA A 176 0.40 2.48 -13.55
C ALA A 176 1.01 1.13 -14.00
N LYS A 177 1.30 0.98 -15.31
CA LYS A 177 1.98 -0.22 -15.83
C LYS A 177 3.40 -0.37 -15.30
N THR A 178 4.13 0.74 -15.20
CA THR A 178 5.48 0.73 -14.62
C THR A 178 5.43 0.30 -13.16
N PHE A 179 4.45 0.77 -12.40
CA PHE A 179 4.20 0.35 -11.01
C PHE A 179 3.94 -1.15 -10.92
N THR A 180 3.01 -1.69 -11.72
CA THR A 180 2.67 -3.13 -11.69
C THR A 180 3.88 -4.00 -12.00
N GLY A 181 4.78 -3.55 -12.87
CA GLY A 181 6.01 -4.24 -13.22
C GLY A 181 7.04 -4.39 -12.08
N GLN A 182 6.87 -3.68 -10.96
CA GLN A 182 7.78 -3.76 -9.81
C GLN A 182 7.46 -4.94 -8.87
N PHE A 183 6.33 -5.61 -9.06
CA PHE A 183 5.83 -6.65 -8.16
C PHE A 183 6.01 -8.05 -8.75
N SER A 184 6.11 -9.05 -7.88
CA SER A 184 6.38 -10.44 -8.24
C SER A 184 5.11 -11.16 -8.64
N ALA A 185 4.94 -11.46 -9.94
CA ALA A 185 3.89 -12.38 -10.39
C ALA A 185 3.99 -13.74 -9.67
N GLY A 186 2.83 -14.36 -9.44
CA GLY A 186 2.74 -15.63 -8.72
C GLY A 186 2.71 -15.51 -7.20
N ARG A 187 3.16 -14.40 -6.63
CA ARG A 187 3.15 -14.15 -5.17
C ARG A 187 2.34 -12.89 -4.84
N ASP A 188 2.79 -11.73 -5.28
CA ASP A 188 2.08 -10.48 -5.06
C ASP A 188 0.75 -10.49 -5.84
N LYS A 189 -0.26 -9.84 -5.30
CA LYS A 189 -1.58 -9.72 -5.93
C LYS A 189 -1.89 -8.28 -6.21
N ILE A 190 -2.00 -7.96 -7.48
CA ILE A 190 -2.27 -6.59 -7.94
C ILE A 190 -3.63 -6.55 -8.63
N GLY A 191 -4.43 -5.57 -8.28
CA GLY A 191 -5.67 -5.22 -8.94
C GLY A 191 -5.74 -3.74 -9.24
N ALA A 192 -6.75 -3.32 -10.00
CA ALA A 192 -6.94 -1.92 -10.35
C ALA A 192 -8.41 -1.57 -10.49
N VAL A 193 -8.74 -0.36 -10.03
CA VAL A 193 -9.97 0.35 -10.32
C VAL A 193 -9.62 1.69 -10.97
N SER A 194 -10.48 2.17 -11.85
CA SER A 194 -10.43 3.56 -12.30
C SER A 194 -11.75 4.27 -11.99
N PHE A 195 -11.69 5.56 -11.82
CA PHE A 195 -12.87 6.34 -11.45
C PHE A 195 -12.97 7.67 -12.18
N ALA A 196 -14.22 8.07 -12.41
CA ALA A 196 -14.62 9.38 -12.87
C ALA A 196 -15.95 9.74 -12.19
N ASP A 197 -17.06 9.82 -12.94
CA ASP A 197 -18.41 9.85 -12.37
C ASP A 197 -18.72 8.52 -11.66
N ASN A 198 -18.13 7.43 -12.14
CA ASN A 198 -18.29 6.08 -11.65
C ASN A 198 -16.94 5.37 -11.47
N VAL A 199 -17.03 4.21 -10.86
CA VAL A 199 -15.88 3.35 -10.64
C VAL A 199 -15.95 2.16 -11.60
N TYR A 200 -14.81 1.83 -12.16
CA TYR A 200 -14.65 0.68 -13.02
C TYR A 200 -13.59 -0.25 -12.42
N LEU A 201 -13.99 -1.48 -12.10
CA LEU A 201 -13.06 -2.49 -11.61
C LEU A 201 -12.43 -3.22 -12.79
N HIS A 202 -11.18 -2.90 -13.09
CA HIS A 202 -10.41 -3.53 -14.16
C HIS A 202 -9.98 -4.95 -13.81
N SER A 203 -9.51 -5.14 -12.57
CA SER A 203 -9.12 -6.44 -12.07
C SER A 203 -9.19 -6.49 -10.56
N LYS A 204 -9.65 -7.64 -10.02
CA LYS A 204 -9.45 -8.00 -8.62
C LYS A 204 -7.96 -8.20 -8.35
N PRO A 205 -7.50 -8.10 -7.10
CA PRO A 205 -6.12 -8.43 -6.77
C PRO A 205 -5.85 -9.91 -7.09
N THR A 206 -4.97 -10.15 -8.03
CA THR A 206 -4.60 -11.48 -8.50
C THR A 206 -3.10 -11.61 -8.68
N SER A 207 -2.55 -12.81 -8.44
CA SER A 207 -1.14 -13.11 -8.67
C SER A 207 -0.80 -13.28 -10.16
N ASN A 208 -1.80 -13.45 -11.01
CA ASN A 208 -1.62 -13.62 -12.47
C ASN A 208 -1.67 -12.29 -13.24
N PHE A 209 -1.50 -11.16 -12.57
CA PHE A 209 -1.66 -9.83 -13.17
C PHE A 209 -0.75 -9.56 -14.38
N GLN A 210 0.39 -10.25 -14.50
CA GLN A 210 1.31 -10.15 -15.65
C GLN A 210 1.06 -11.21 -16.74
N SER A 211 0.18 -12.16 -16.49
CA SER A 211 -0.22 -13.20 -17.44
C SER A 211 -1.72 -13.12 -17.72
N THR A 212 -2.28 -14.11 -18.39
CA THR A 212 -3.72 -14.15 -18.69
C THR A 212 -4.53 -14.16 -17.39
N LEU A 213 -5.42 -13.16 -17.23
CA LEU A 213 -6.26 -13.00 -16.04
C LEU A 213 -7.31 -14.12 -15.89
N GLY A 214 -7.55 -14.90 -16.95
CA GLY A 214 -8.31 -16.14 -16.85
C GLY A 214 -9.83 -15.98 -16.82
N TYR A 215 -10.36 -14.81 -17.13
CA TYR A 215 -11.80 -14.59 -17.26
C TYR A 215 -12.22 -14.16 -18.68
N THR A 216 -13.45 -14.43 -19.04
CA THR A 216 -14.00 -14.09 -20.35
C THR A 216 -14.00 -12.57 -20.58
N ASN A 217 -13.66 -12.12 -21.77
CA ASN A 217 -13.56 -10.71 -22.15
C ASN A 217 -12.44 -9.91 -21.46
N SER A 218 -11.46 -10.58 -20.85
CA SER A 218 -10.25 -9.88 -20.38
C SER A 218 -9.39 -9.44 -21.57
N TYR A 219 -8.67 -8.33 -21.39
CA TYR A 219 -7.64 -7.88 -22.34
C TYR A 219 -6.29 -8.58 -22.06
N GLY A 220 -6.36 -9.81 -21.60
CA GLY A 220 -5.22 -10.69 -21.35
C GLY A 220 -4.57 -10.44 -19.99
N THR A 221 -3.79 -9.39 -19.85
CA THR A 221 -3.08 -9.01 -18.62
C THR A 221 -3.72 -7.80 -17.95
N LEU A 222 -3.34 -7.52 -16.70
CA LEU A 222 -3.73 -6.26 -16.06
C LEU A 222 -3.29 -5.03 -16.88
N ASN A 223 -2.11 -5.08 -17.48
CA ASN A 223 -1.64 -4.00 -18.34
C ASN A 223 -2.54 -3.80 -19.58
N GLY A 224 -3.06 -4.89 -20.14
CA GLY A 224 -4.05 -4.83 -21.22
C GLY A 224 -5.39 -4.23 -20.77
N GLU A 225 -5.82 -4.52 -19.54
CA GLU A 225 -7.00 -3.88 -18.95
C GLU A 225 -6.78 -2.38 -18.74
N LEU A 226 -5.61 -1.97 -18.27
CA LEU A 226 -5.27 -0.56 -18.07
C LEU A 226 -5.28 0.23 -19.39
N ASP A 227 -4.95 -0.39 -20.51
CA ASP A 227 -5.02 0.25 -21.85
C ASP A 227 -6.43 0.64 -22.26
N THR A 228 -7.45 0.10 -21.61
CA THR A 228 -8.84 0.44 -21.89
C THR A 228 -9.32 1.72 -21.20
N ILE A 229 -8.48 2.32 -20.35
CA ILE A 229 -8.84 3.54 -19.61
C ILE A 229 -8.97 4.71 -20.59
N ALA A 230 -10.13 5.35 -20.54
CA ALA A 230 -10.43 6.60 -21.25
C ALA A 230 -10.84 7.66 -20.23
N CYS A 231 -10.23 8.83 -20.31
CA CYS A 231 -10.41 9.88 -19.34
C CYS A 231 -11.56 10.83 -19.72
N ALA A 232 -12.60 10.87 -18.88
CA ALA A 232 -13.75 11.77 -18.97
C ALA A 232 -14.58 11.69 -17.68
N GLY A 233 -15.34 12.74 -17.36
CA GLY A 233 -16.30 12.76 -16.24
C GLY A 233 -15.79 13.45 -14.99
N GLY A 234 -16.42 13.19 -13.84
CA GLY A 234 -16.12 13.78 -12.54
C GLY A 234 -15.09 13.02 -11.72
N THR A 235 -15.12 13.19 -10.37
CA THR A 235 -14.07 12.70 -9.47
C THR A 235 -14.69 12.03 -8.23
N ALA A 236 -15.15 10.77 -8.39
CA ALA A 236 -15.81 9.98 -7.34
C ALA A 236 -14.80 9.19 -6.47
N THR A 237 -13.83 9.89 -5.93
CA THR A 237 -12.72 9.29 -5.16
C THR A 237 -13.19 8.46 -3.95
N PRO A 238 -14.17 8.88 -3.11
CA PRO A 238 -14.57 8.09 -1.95
C PRO A 238 -15.07 6.69 -2.34
N GLN A 239 -15.87 6.63 -3.40
CA GLN A 239 -16.38 5.37 -3.94
C GLN A 239 -15.24 4.48 -4.42
N ALA A 240 -14.31 5.02 -5.20
CA ALA A 240 -13.21 4.27 -5.79
C ALA A 240 -12.33 3.60 -4.73
N ILE A 241 -11.98 4.35 -3.68
CA ILE A 241 -11.20 3.83 -2.55
C ILE A 241 -11.92 2.67 -1.87
N MET A 242 -13.23 2.81 -1.64
CA MET A 242 -14.00 1.77 -0.96
C MET A 242 -14.22 0.52 -1.84
N VAL A 243 -14.39 0.69 -3.15
CA VAL A 243 -14.44 -0.44 -4.10
C VAL A 243 -13.11 -1.22 -4.07
N ALA A 244 -12.01 -0.51 -4.20
CA ALA A 244 -10.68 -1.12 -4.12
C ALA A 244 -10.45 -1.84 -2.79
N TYR A 245 -10.83 -1.21 -1.69
CA TYR A 245 -10.70 -1.80 -0.36
C TYR A 245 -11.58 -3.05 -0.18
N ASN A 246 -12.80 -3.06 -0.72
CA ASN A 246 -13.67 -4.22 -0.64
C ASN A 246 -13.04 -5.46 -1.30
N GLU A 247 -12.30 -5.29 -2.38
CA GLU A 247 -11.59 -6.39 -3.03
C GLU A 247 -10.43 -6.92 -2.16
N LEU A 248 -9.69 -6.04 -1.47
CA LEU A 248 -8.70 -6.47 -0.47
C LEU A 248 -9.35 -7.16 0.72
N TYR A 249 -10.49 -6.66 1.17
CA TYR A 249 -11.23 -7.24 2.30
C TYR A 249 -11.75 -8.65 1.97
N LYS A 250 -12.29 -8.85 0.77
CA LYS A 250 -12.69 -10.18 0.27
C LYS A 250 -11.53 -11.14 0.15
N LEU A 251 -10.37 -10.64 -0.29
CA LEU A 251 -9.16 -11.44 -0.40
C LEU A 251 -8.68 -11.95 0.96
N ASN A 252 -8.73 -11.12 2.00
CA ASN A 252 -8.48 -11.42 3.42
C ASN A 252 -7.31 -12.40 3.63
N GLN A 253 -6.10 -11.98 3.27
CA GLN A 253 -4.91 -12.82 3.42
C GLN A 253 -4.10 -12.41 4.65
N PRO A 254 -4.14 -13.19 5.73
CA PRO A 254 -3.30 -12.96 6.90
C PRO A 254 -1.80 -12.98 6.54
N GLY A 255 -1.06 -12.07 7.16
CA GLY A 255 0.38 -11.97 6.96
C GLY A 255 0.84 -11.18 5.72
N ALA A 256 -0.02 -10.99 4.72
CA ALA A 256 0.28 -10.15 3.57
C ALA A 256 0.23 -8.65 3.92
N LEU A 257 0.95 -7.85 3.15
CA LEU A 257 0.90 -6.39 3.22
C LEU A 257 -0.22 -5.88 2.29
N ASN A 258 -1.29 -5.35 2.86
CA ASN A 258 -2.39 -4.77 2.09
C ASN A 258 -2.13 -3.29 1.82
N VAL A 259 -2.28 -2.89 0.56
CA VAL A 259 -1.95 -1.54 0.08
C VAL A 259 -3.01 -1.03 -0.88
N ILE A 260 -3.35 0.25 -0.75
CA ILE A 260 -4.12 0.99 -1.75
C ILE A 260 -3.26 2.16 -2.23
N VAL A 261 -3.13 2.31 -3.54
CA VAL A 261 -2.42 3.43 -4.17
C VAL A 261 -3.44 4.27 -4.91
N VAL A 262 -3.67 5.47 -4.43
CA VAL A 262 -4.65 6.43 -5.02
C VAL A 262 -3.90 7.46 -5.83
N GLU A 263 -4.25 7.62 -7.09
CA GLU A 263 -3.77 8.72 -7.92
C GLU A 263 -4.93 9.59 -8.37
N THR A 264 -4.77 10.91 -8.34
CA THR A 264 -5.74 11.89 -8.83
C THR A 264 -5.07 13.22 -9.16
N ASP A 265 -5.58 13.90 -10.19
CA ASP A 265 -5.25 15.28 -10.55
C ASP A 265 -6.31 16.27 -10.03
N GLY A 266 -7.41 15.71 -9.53
CA GLY A 266 -8.60 16.46 -9.18
C GLY A 266 -8.86 16.57 -7.69
N ARG A 267 -9.97 17.24 -7.41
CA ARG A 267 -10.54 17.34 -6.08
C ARG A 267 -11.78 16.47 -6.00
N PRO A 268 -11.97 15.70 -4.93
CA PRO A 268 -13.20 14.92 -4.75
C PRO A 268 -14.43 15.80 -4.92
N ASN A 269 -15.34 15.41 -5.78
CA ASN A 269 -16.52 16.21 -6.06
C ASN A 269 -17.82 15.41 -6.13
N THR A 270 -17.74 14.09 -5.96
CA THR A 270 -18.89 13.20 -6.06
C THR A 270 -18.99 12.33 -4.82
N ILE A 271 -20.19 12.22 -4.27
CA ILE A 271 -20.56 11.32 -3.17
C ILE A 271 -21.59 10.31 -3.64
N THR A 272 -21.69 9.23 -2.91
CA THR A 272 -22.54 8.08 -3.23
C THR A 272 -23.48 7.84 -2.07
N VAL A 273 -24.76 8.10 -2.25
CA VAL A 273 -25.73 8.10 -1.15
C VAL A 273 -27.05 7.41 -1.54
N ASN A 274 -27.79 6.98 -0.54
CA ASN A 274 -29.19 6.64 -0.72
C ASN A 274 -30.02 7.92 -0.80
N PHE A 275 -30.89 8.01 -1.80
CA PHE A 275 -31.79 9.14 -1.93
C PHE A 275 -33.07 8.94 -1.10
N TRP A 276 -33.59 10.06 -0.62
CA TRP A 276 -34.84 10.07 0.11
C TRP A 276 -36.03 9.84 -0.84
N ASP A 277 -36.95 8.97 -0.47
CA ASP A 277 -38.16 8.63 -1.23
C ASP A 277 -39.45 9.18 -0.61
N GLY A 278 -39.32 9.98 0.44
CA GLY A 278 -40.47 10.49 1.19
C GLY A 278 -41.06 9.53 2.21
N SER A 279 -40.55 8.29 2.28
CA SER A 279 -40.97 7.31 3.30
C SER A 279 -40.22 7.51 4.62
N ALA A 280 -40.72 6.90 5.69
CA ALA A 280 -40.03 6.90 6.98
C ALA A 280 -38.67 6.19 6.93
N ALA A 281 -38.47 5.25 5.99
CA ALA A 281 -37.21 4.56 5.78
C ALA A 281 -36.17 5.44 5.09
N GLY A 282 -36.59 6.51 4.41
CA GLY A 282 -35.68 7.49 3.82
C GLY A 282 -34.89 7.01 2.61
N ILE A 283 -35.16 5.82 2.07
CA ILE A 283 -34.46 5.22 0.94
C ILE A 283 -35.35 5.27 -0.29
N ALA A 284 -34.89 5.92 -1.34
CA ALA A 284 -35.62 5.98 -2.60
C ALA A 284 -35.56 4.63 -3.32
N SER A 285 -36.69 4.23 -3.89
CA SER A 285 -36.78 3.10 -4.81
C SER A 285 -37.09 3.59 -6.23
N THR A 286 -36.82 2.76 -7.22
CA THR A 286 -37.07 3.10 -8.64
C THR A 286 -38.55 3.41 -8.92
N SER A 287 -39.46 2.87 -8.11
CA SER A 287 -40.90 3.06 -8.26
C SER A 287 -41.45 4.26 -7.49
N ASN A 288 -40.69 4.80 -6.53
CA ASN A 288 -41.22 5.76 -5.55
C ASN A 288 -40.36 7.02 -5.41
N CYS A 289 -39.61 7.41 -6.41
CA CYS A 289 -38.85 8.65 -6.35
C CYS A 289 -39.74 9.87 -6.28
N LEU A 290 -39.55 10.64 -5.21
CA LEU A 290 -40.28 11.85 -4.95
C LEU A 290 -39.35 13.07 -5.04
N ASP A 291 -39.91 14.21 -5.47
CA ASP A 291 -39.22 15.49 -5.33
C ASP A 291 -39.27 16.00 -3.89
N LYS A 292 -38.63 17.15 -3.63
CA LYS A 292 -38.64 17.80 -2.31
C LYS A 292 -40.06 18.09 -1.77
N ASN A 293 -41.07 18.12 -2.66
CA ASN A 293 -42.48 18.36 -2.32
C ASN A 293 -43.28 17.08 -2.13
N GLY A 294 -42.64 15.91 -2.17
CA GLY A 294 -43.30 14.62 -2.03
C GLY A 294 -44.05 14.18 -3.29
N LYS A 295 -43.83 14.83 -4.43
CA LYS A 295 -44.48 14.49 -5.69
C LYS A 295 -43.70 13.42 -6.45
N LYS A 296 -44.38 12.34 -6.87
CA LYS A 296 -43.78 11.38 -7.80
C LYS A 296 -43.33 12.09 -9.06
N LYS A 297 -42.09 11.90 -9.42
CA LYS A 297 -41.55 12.36 -10.69
C LYS A 297 -41.71 11.27 -11.75
N SER A 298 -42.23 11.63 -12.90
CA SER A 298 -42.32 10.71 -14.03
C SER A 298 -40.94 10.36 -14.57
N ALA A 299 -40.79 9.14 -15.05
CA ALA A 299 -39.60 8.70 -15.79
C ALA A 299 -39.29 9.70 -16.91
N GLY A 300 -38.17 10.36 -16.84
CA GLY A 300 -37.76 11.40 -17.79
C GLY A 300 -37.59 12.80 -17.20
N GLY A 301 -38.03 13.04 -15.95
CA GLY A 301 -37.89 14.33 -15.27
C GLY A 301 -36.65 14.46 -14.36
N PHE A 302 -35.87 13.42 -14.23
CA PHE A 302 -34.67 13.41 -13.38
C PHE A 302 -33.49 12.80 -14.09
N ALA A 303 -32.37 13.43 -14.02
CA ALA A 303 -31.11 12.78 -14.29
C ALA A 303 -30.66 12.03 -13.06
N THR A 304 -30.49 10.75 -13.12
CA THR A 304 -29.73 10.04 -12.12
C THR A 304 -28.28 10.37 -12.27
N LEU A 305 -27.70 10.66 -11.13
CA LEU A 305 -26.34 10.85 -11.02
C LEU A 305 -25.60 9.58 -11.01
N ALA A 306 -24.64 9.62 -11.84
CA ALA A 306 -23.46 8.83 -11.73
C ALA A 306 -23.68 7.44 -11.11
N SER A 307 -23.98 6.47 -11.91
CA SER A 307 -23.04 5.42 -11.89
C SER A 307 -22.82 4.63 -10.63
N LEU A 308 -23.85 4.28 -9.99
CA LEU A 308 -23.68 3.29 -8.95
C LEU A 308 -24.55 2.12 -9.19
N ARG A 309 -24.35 1.62 -10.31
CA ARG A 309 -25.11 0.55 -10.77
C ARG A 309 -24.62 -0.77 -10.38
N GLU A 310 -23.36 -0.85 -10.15
CA GLU A 310 -22.74 -1.88 -9.35
C GLU A 310 -23.36 -1.95 -7.97
N TRP A 311 -24.09 -0.90 -7.56
CA TRP A 311 -24.71 -0.75 -6.24
C TRP A 311 -26.23 -0.78 -6.27
N THR A 312 -26.83 -1.15 -7.36
CA THR A 312 -28.28 -1.39 -7.37
C THR A 312 -28.66 -2.54 -6.46
N PRO A 313 -29.88 -2.53 -5.88
CA PRO A 313 -30.35 -3.64 -5.08
C PRO A 313 -30.24 -4.97 -5.84
N GLY A 314 -29.65 -5.96 -5.21
CA GLY A 314 -29.34 -7.24 -5.85
C GLY A 314 -28.05 -7.28 -6.64
N TYR A 315 -27.32 -6.16 -6.75
CA TYR A 315 -26.01 -6.16 -7.31
C TYR A 315 -24.97 -6.64 -6.30
N ASN A 316 -24.09 -7.41 -6.79
CA ASN A 316 -23.28 -8.32 -5.98
C ASN A 316 -21.89 -7.82 -5.61
N MET A 317 -21.74 -6.62 -5.11
CA MET A 317 -20.60 -6.37 -4.22
C MET A 317 -20.64 -7.26 -2.96
N ASN A 318 -21.80 -7.88 -2.76
CA ASN A 318 -22.12 -8.76 -1.63
C ASN A 318 -22.19 -10.23 -2.00
N VAL A 319 -21.73 -10.63 -3.15
CA VAL A 319 -21.80 -12.04 -3.51
C VAL A 319 -21.11 -12.89 -2.47
N GLY A 320 -21.89 -13.68 -1.81
CA GLY A 320 -21.43 -14.55 -0.76
C GLY A 320 -21.33 -13.92 0.64
N GLY A 321 -21.73 -12.67 0.85
CA GLY A 321 -21.77 -12.04 2.18
C GLY A 321 -20.40 -11.86 2.86
N THR A 322 -19.31 -11.95 2.11
CA THR A 322 -17.95 -11.98 2.66
C THR A 322 -17.15 -10.68 2.46
N GLY A 323 -17.69 -9.71 1.72
CA GLY A 323 -17.02 -8.43 1.51
C GLY A 323 -17.27 -7.42 2.64
N TYR A 324 -16.40 -6.44 2.75
CA TYR A 324 -16.51 -5.35 3.73
C TYR A 324 -17.83 -4.56 3.59
N MET A 325 -18.38 -4.49 2.39
CA MET A 325 -19.63 -3.80 2.08
C MET A 325 -20.82 -4.76 1.91
N ALA A 326 -20.80 -5.88 2.60
CA ALA A 326 -21.78 -6.95 2.47
C ALA A 326 -23.23 -6.55 2.79
N ASN A 327 -23.47 -5.44 3.44
CA ASN A 327 -24.79 -5.01 3.91
C ASN A 327 -25.21 -3.66 3.29
N ILE A 328 -24.93 -3.43 2.01
CA ILE A 328 -25.45 -2.25 1.33
C ILE A 328 -26.97 -2.32 1.30
N PRO A 329 -27.67 -1.32 1.84
CA PRO A 329 -29.14 -1.34 1.89
C PRO A 329 -29.73 -1.45 0.50
N ALA A 330 -30.83 -2.17 0.40
CA ALA A 330 -31.67 -2.11 -0.81
C ALA A 330 -32.26 -0.71 -0.94
N GLY A 331 -32.26 -0.18 -2.15
CA GLY A 331 -32.79 1.15 -2.43
C GLY A 331 -32.16 1.78 -3.65
N LEU A 332 -32.60 2.96 -4.00
CA LEU A 332 -31.96 3.72 -5.06
C LEU A 332 -30.67 4.37 -4.54
N VAL A 333 -29.60 4.01 -5.17
CA VAL A 333 -28.26 4.51 -4.86
C VAL A 333 -27.76 5.31 -6.05
N GLY A 334 -27.11 6.42 -5.80
CA GLY A 334 -26.57 7.23 -6.88
C GLY A 334 -25.44 8.14 -6.38
N GLY A 335 -24.64 8.63 -7.32
CA GLY A 335 -23.67 9.67 -7.08
C GLY A 335 -24.26 11.05 -7.24
N ILE A 336 -23.73 12.01 -6.51
CA ILE A 336 -24.06 13.42 -6.65
C ILE A 336 -22.78 14.26 -6.59
N GLY A 337 -22.61 15.16 -7.56
CA GLY A 337 -21.42 15.98 -7.69
C GLY A 337 -21.58 17.39 -7.17
N GLY A 338 -20.49 18.04 -6.81
CA GLY A 338 -20.43 19.40 -6.30
C GLY A 338 -19.28 20.23 -6.88
N THR A 339 -19.28 21.54 -6.61
CA THR A 339 -18.23 22.50 -6.98
C THR A 339 -17.80 23.37 -5.83
N ASP A 340 -16.63 24.01 -5.93
CA ASP A 340 -16.14 24.94 -4.91
C ASP A 340 -16.94 26.24 -4.84
N SER A 341 -17.53 26.65 -5.97
CA SER A 341 -18.21 27.94 -6.09
C SER A 341 -19.69 27.79 -6.40
N GLY A 342 -20.51 27.34 -5.62
CA GLY A 342 -21.97 27.15 -5.72
C GLY A 342 -22.74 27.65 -6.95
N THR A 343 -22.13 28.44 -7.81
CA THR A 343 -22.78 29.16 -8.92
C THR A 343 -22.22 28.86 -10.30
N THR A 344 -21.02 28.37 -10.42
CA THR A 344 -20.43 28.19 -11.77
C THR A 344 -20.39 26.77 -12.20
N ALA A 345 -21.19 26.61 -13.20
CA ALA A 345 -20.90 25.75 -14.30
C ALA A 345 -20.16 24.48 -13.98
N PHE A 346 -20.85 23.62 -13.39
CA PHE A 346 -20.59 22.25 -13.55
C PHE A 346 -20.85 21.87 -15.01
N LEU A 347 -20.04 22.40 -15.90
CA LEU A 347 -20.18 22.15 -17.34
C LEU A 347 -20.07 20.67 -17.68
N LEU A 348 -19.39 19.91 -16.84
CA LEU A 348 -19.22 18.46 -16.98
C LEU A 348 -20.44 17.67 -16.49
N PHE A 349 -21.26 18.24 -15.63
CA PHE A 349 -22.48 17.62 -15.13
C PHE A 349 -23.74 18.36 -15.60
N ASN A 350 -23.64 19.11 -16.67
CA ASN A 350 -24.79 19.79 -17.27
C ASN A 350 -25.86 18.83 -17.78
N SER A 351 -25.49 17.65 -18.05
CA SER A 351 -26.39 16.55 -18.18
C SER A 351 -26.03 15.58 -17.05
N TRP A 352 -26.84 15.56 -16.06
CA TRP A 352 -27.00 14.38 -15.27
C TRP A 352 -27.51 13.31 -16.23
N THR A 353 -26.71 13.08 -17.25
CA THR A 353 -26.94 12.02 -18.18
C THR A 353 -26.92 10.80 -17.34
N TYR A 354 -28.04 10.20 -17.33
CA TYR A 354 -28.27 8.87 -16.95
C TYR A 354 -27.07 8.06 -17.36
N VAL A 355 -26.19 7.84 -16.45
CA VAL A 355 -25.08 6.95 -16.70
C VAL A 355 -25.67 5.57 -16.67
N LYS A 356 -25.47 4.86 -17.76
CA LYS A 356 -25.83 3.47 -17.86
C LYS A 356 -25.35 2.74 -16.62
N THR A 357 -26.17 1.86 -16.10
CA THR A 357 -25.81 0.98 -15.03
C THR A 357 -24.71 0.08 -15.51
N ASP A 358 -23.59 0.21 -14.86
CA ASP A 358 -22.57 -0.78 -14.96
C ASP A 358 -22.96 -1.91 -14.04
N THR A 359 -23.08 -3.11 -14.51
CA THR A 359 -23.18 -4.30 -13.68
C THR A 359 -21.82 -4.92 -13.58
N TYR A 360 -21.38 -5.09 -12.36
CA TYR A 360 -20.19 -5.87 -12.09
C TYR A 360 -20.54 -7.35 -12.28
N ASN A 361 -19.75 -8.04 -13.07
CA ASN A 361 -19.89 -9.48 -13.26
C ASN A 361 -18.72 -10.18 -12.59
N GLU A 362 -18.98 -10.87 -11.51
CA GLU A 362 -17.97 -11.59 -10.75
C GLU A 362 -17.32 -12.74 -11.53
N THR A 363 -18.05 -13.35 -12.45
CA THR A 363 -17.55 -14.47 -13.24
C THR A 363 -16.39 -14.06 -14.14
N ASN A 364 -16.47 -12.86 -14.72
CA ASN A 364 -15.44 -12.34 -15.62
C ASN A 364 -14.69 -11.13 -15.05
N ASN A 365 -14.94 -10.79 -13.79
CA ASN A 365 -14.28 -9.72 -13.07
C ASN A 365 -14.37 -8.35 -13.75
N LYS A 366 -15.48 -8.07 -14.41
CA LYS A 366 -15.72 -6.80 -15.12
C LYS A 366 -17.03 -6.16 -14.74
N GLN A 367 -17.04 -4.84 -14.81
CA GLN A 367 -18.24 -4.03 -14.83
C GLN A 367 -18.71 -3.88 -16.28
N TYR A 368 -19.97 -4.12 -16.52
CA TYR A 368 -20.58 -3.92 -17.84
C TYR A 368 -21.60 -2.81 -17.79
N PRO A 369 -21.54 -1.87 -18.76
CA PRO A 369 -22.63 -0.95 -18.96
C PRO A 369 -23.90 -1.75 -19.30
N THR A 370 -24.97 -1.55 -18.55
CA THR A 370 -26.27 -2.12 -18.88
C THR A 370 -27.10 -1.08 -19.60
N SER A 371 -27.91 -1.56 -20.55
CA SER A 371 -28.87 -0.71 -21.27
C SER A 371 -30.06 -0.31 -20.39
N THR A 372 -30.23 -0.95 -19.26
CA THR A 372 -31.39 -0.74 -18.39
C THR A 372 -31.14 0.46 -17.50
N ALA A 373 -31.72 1.52 -17.91
CA ALA A 373 -31.84 2.69 -17.11
C ALA A 373 -32.53 2.36 -15.78
N LEU A 374 -32.02 2.89 -14.63
CA LEU A 374 -32.83 3.03 -13.45
C LEU A 374 -33.97 3.98 -13.81
N SER A 375 -35.00 3.41 -14.39
CA SER A 375 -36.18 4.18 -14.74
C SER A 375 -36.85 4.65 -13.47
N GLY A 376 -37.07 5.93 -13.35
CA GLY A 376 -37.98 6.49 -12.38
C GLY A 376 -37.41 7.44 -11.35
N CYS A 377 -36.12 7.41 -11.06
CA CYS A 377 -35.49 8.39 -10.17
C CYS A 377 -34.33 9.09 -10.85
N ALA A 378 -34.63 9.74 -11.93
CA ALA A 378 -33.65 10.61 -12.55
C ALA A 378 -33.85 12.02 -12.01
N MET A 379 -32.81 12.65 -11.52
CA MET A 379 -32.84 14.07 -11.23
C MET A 379 -32.91 14.83 -12.55
N ALA A 380 -33.72 15.89 -12.59
CA ALA A 380 -33.90 16.65 -13.82
C ALA A 380 -32.57 17.22 -14.33
N SER A 381 -32.41 17.30 -15.61
CA SER A 381 -31.17 17.62 -16.32
C SER A 381 -30.68 19.07 -16.19
N ASN A 382 -31.32 19.91 -15.37
CA ASN A 382 -30.91 21.27 -15.18
C ASN A 382 -30.37 21.52 -13.74
N ARG A 383 -29.54 22.52 -13.58
CA ARG A 383 -28.86 22.88 -12.34
C ARG A 383 -29.76 23.17 -11.15
N ASN A 384 -31.01 23.45 -11.41
CA ASN A 384 -31.97 23.79 -10.36
C ASN A 384 -32.47 22.57 -9.60
N THR A 385 -32.08 21.41 -10.01
CA THR A 385 -32.63 20.13 -9.55
C THR A 385 -32.02 19.61 -8.26
N LEU A 386 -30.87 20.09 -7.84
CA LEU A 386 -30.44 19.88 -6.47
C LEU A 386 -31.42 20.53 -5.48
N ALA A 387 -32.12 21.56 -5.90
CA ALA A 387 -33.21 22.15 -5.14
C ALA A 387 -34.41 21.21 -4.94
N ASP A 388 -34.51 20.16 -5.73
CA ASP A 388 -35.57 19.17 -5.60
C ASP A 388 -35.28 18.10 -4.53
N LEU A 389 -34.01 17.98 -4.09
CA LEU A 389 -33.66 17.14 -2.94
C LEU A 389 -33.81 17.94 -1.66
N ALA A 390 -34.60 17.41 -0.74
CA ALA A 390 -34.81 18.08 0.55
C ALA A 390 -33.60 17.96 1.48
N TRP A 391 -32.88 16.87 1.40
CA TRP A 391 -31.73 16.54 2.25
C TRP A 391 -30.93 15.37 1.67
N LEU A 392 -29.70 15.19 2.17
CA LEU A 392 -28.88 14.02 1.93
C LEU A 392 -28.47 13.37 3.26
N PRO A 393 -28.17 12.07 3.27
CA PRO A 393 -27.64 11.39 4.43
C PRO A 393 -26.31 11.99 4.89
N THR A 394 -25.99 11.85 6.17
CA THR A 394 -24.69 12.26 6.74
C THR A 394 -23.59 11.20 6.52
N THR A 395 -23.96 10.04 6.01
CA THR A 395 -23.03 8.98 5.60
C THR A 395 -23.31 8.55 4.16
N ASP A 396 -22.27 8.16 3.45
CA ASP A 396 -22.43 7.52 2.15
C ASP A 396 -22.89 6.05 2.30
N ILE A 397 -23.12 5.38 1.17
CA ILE A 397 -23.56 3.96 1.18
C ILE A 397 -22.52 3.01 1.77
N TYR A 398 -21.26 3.41 1.81
CA TYR A 398 -20.17 2.62 2.40
C TYR A 398 -20.04 2.87 3.91
N GLY A 399 -20.80 3.81 4.45
CA GLY A 399 -20.76 4.24 5.83
C GLY A 399 -19.65 5.26 6.12
N ASN A 400 -19.09 5.91 5.10
CA ASN A 400 -18.14 7.01 5.30
C ASN A 400 -18.88 8.24 5.82
N ASN A 401 -18.29 8.91 6.79
CA ASN A 401 -18.85 10.13 7.35
C ASN A 401 -18.67 11.30 6.38
N LEU A 402 -19.78 11.93 6.00
CA LEU A 402 -19.82 13.08 5.09
C LEU A 402 -19.82 14.43 5.82
N VAL A 403 -19.93 14.44 7.14
CA VAL A 403 -20.11 15.65 7.96
C VAL A 403 -19.00 15.81 9.02
N ASN A 404 -17.77 15.72 8.62
CA ASN A 404 -16.63 15.95 9.49
C ASN A 404 -16.33 17.45 9.64
N GLY A 405 -16.97 18.11 10.60
CA GLY A 405 -16.83 19.55 10.81
C GLY A 405 -15.41 20.03 11.16
N SER A 406 -14.53 19.15 11.61
CA SER A 406 -13.13 19.49 11.87
C SER A 406 -12.26 19.47 10.60
N TYR A 407 -12.76 18.91 9.49
CA TYR A 407 -12.05 18.91 8.21
C TYR A 407 -12.73 19.85 7.20
N ARG A 408 -13.94 19.52 6.74
CA ARG A 408 -14.72 20.38 5.84
C ARG A 408 -16.11 20.58 6.42
N ALA A 409 -16.47 21.83 6.67
CA ALA A 409 -17.78 22.16 7.22
C ALA A 409 -18.90 21.78 6.24
N VAL A 410 -19.87 21.03 6.73
CA VAL A 410 -21.11 20.67 6.02
C VAL A 410 -22.27 21.02 6.93
N SER A 411 -23.22 21.78 6.41
CA SER A 411 -24.40 22.17 7.18
C SER A 411 -25.36 21.00 7.36
N THR A 412 -25.85 20.84 8.58
CA THR A 412 -26.81 19.78 8.90
C THR A 412 -28.02 20.34 9.61
N SER A 413 -29.17 19.72 9.37
CA SER A 413 -30.40 20.00 10.09
C SER A 413 -31.12 18.68 10.36
N GLY A 414 -31.50 18.43 11.61
CA GLY A 414 -32.16 17.18 12.00
C GLY A 414 -31.35 15.91 11.67
N GLY A 415 -30.00 15.95 11.77
CA GLY A 415 -29.13 14.81 11.46
C GLY A 415 -28.98 14.50 9.96
N LYS A 416 -29.32 15.43 9.09
CA LYS A 416 -29.29 15.29 7.64
C LYS A 416 -28.52 16.49 7.03
N ILE A 417 -27.85 16.31 5.90
CA ILE A 417 -27.23 17.40 5.16
C ILE A 417 -28.34 18.26 4.56
N SER A 418 -28.49 19.46 5.04
CA SER A 418 -29.52 20.44 4.62
C SER A 418 -29.14 21.85 5.06
N PRO A 419 -29.35 22.89 4.23
CA PRO A 419 -29.80 22.80 2.82
C PRO A 419 -28.73 22.19 1.93
N ILE A 420 -29.13 21.61 0.82
CA ILE A 420 -28.21 21.04 -0.16
C ILE A 420 -27.68 22.16 -1.05
N SER A 421 -26.36 22.17 -1.26
CA SER A 421 -25.69 23.02 -2.23
C SER A 421 -24.51 22.27 -2.86
N MET A 422 -24.06 22.75 -4.02
CA MET A 422 -22.88 22.19 -4.70
C MET A 422 -21.63 22.25 -3.82
N THR A 423 -21.44 23.34 -3.09
CA THR A 423 -20.32 23.52 -2.16
C THR A 423 -20.37 22.51 -1.01
N GLN A 424 -21.55 22.25 -0.47
CA GLN A 424 -21.71 21.27 0.62
C GLN A 424 -21.49 19.85 0.13
N ILE A 425 -21.98 19.50 -1.06
CA ILE A 425 -21.71 18.19 -1.66
C ILE A 425 -20.22 17.99 -1.84
N ARG A 426 -19.52 19.01 -2.33
CA ARG A 426 -18.08 18.95 -2.44
C ARG A 426 -17.38 18.77 -1.11
N ALA A 427 -17.75 19.55 -0.11
CA ALA A 427 -17.22 19.40 1.25
C ALA A 427 -17.50 18.00 1.80
N ALA A 428 -18.69 17.47 1.55
CA ALA A 428 -19.05 16.09 1.92
C ALA A 428 -18.19 15.04 1.18
N ALA A 429 -17.85 15.26 -0.09
CA ALA A 429 -16.96 14.36 -0.83
C ALA A 429 -15.55 14.32 -0.23
N PHE A 430 -14.99 15.47 0.17
CA PHE A 430 -13.73 15.52 0.90
C PHE A 430 -13.79 14.76 2.22
N ASN A 431 -14.84 14.98 3.01
CA ASN A 431 -15.04 14.26 4.26
C ASN A 431 -15.19 12.74 4.04
N GLY A 432 -15.89 12.34 2.97
CA GLY A 432 -16.03 10.94 2.57
C GLY A 432 -14.70 10.28 2.26
N VAL A 433 -13.80 10.96 1.55
CA VAL A 433 -12.44 10.47 1.25
C VAL A 433 -11.63 10.31 2.55
N ASP A 434 -11.62 11.32 3.40
CA ASP A 434 -10.92 11.29 4.69
C ASP A 434 -11.42 10.15 5.59
N SER A 435 -12.75 10.01 5.67
CA SER A 435 -13.39 8.92 6.41
C SER A 435 -13.05 7.55 5.84
N ALA A 436 -13.05 7.39 4.50
CA ALA A 436 -12.68 6.14 3.85
C ALA A 436 -11.23 5.75 4.21
N GLY A 437 -10.28 6.68 4.08
CA GLY A 437 -8.89 6.45 4.45
C GLY A 437 -8.74 6.00 5.90
N THR A 438 -9.40 6.70 6.83
CA THR A 438 -9.37 6.34 8.25
C THR A 438 -9.94 4.94 8.52
N ARG A 439 -11.10 4.62 7.94
CA ARG A 439 -11.77 3.32 8.14
C ARG A 439 -10.95 2.16 7.59
N ILE A 440 -10.26 2.37 6.49
CA ILE A 440 -9.37 1.36 5.88
C ILE A 440 -8.18 1.09 6.80
N ARG A 441 -7.53 2.13 7.29
CA ARG A 441 -6.37 2.00 8.18
C ARG A 441 -6.73 1.41 9.54
N THR A 442 -7.94 1.68 10.05
CA THR A 442 -8.39 1.21 11.38
C THR A 442 -9.17 -0.09 11.36
N ASN A 443 -9.35 -0.71 10.20
CA ASN A 443 -10.07 -1.98 10.13
C ASN A 443 -9.32 -3.08 10.89
N ALA A 444 -10.01 -3.76 11.80
CA ALA A 444 -9.39 -4.75 12.67
C ALA A 444 -9.03 -6.07 11.95
N THR A 445 -9.70 -6.38 10.85
CA THR A 445 -9.51 -7.66 10.13
C THR A 445 -8.51 -7.53 9.00
N VAL A 446 -8.64 -6.48 8.17
CA VAL A 446 -7.80 -6.25 6.99
C VAL A 446 -7.35 -4.78 6.99
N PRO A 447 -6.44 -4.40 7.89
CA PRO A 447 -5.88 -3.05 7.83
C PRO A 447 -5.04 -2.90 6.55
N ALA A 448 -5.11 -1.72 5.93
CA ALA A 448 -4.32 -1.44 4.74
C ALA A 448 -3.59 -0.10 4.84
N HIS A 449 -2.40 -0.05 4.26
CA HIS A 449 -1.68 1.19 4.03
C HIS A 449 -2.26 1.90 2.81
N VAL A 450 -2.43 3.21 2.90
CA VAL A 450 -2.86 4.03 1.77
C VAL A 450 -1.70 4.90 1.33
N PHE A 451 -1.32 4.78 0.07
CA PHE A 451 -0.36 5.66 -0.59
C PHE A 451 -1.11 6.55 -1.57
N SER A 452 -0.60 7.72 -1.84
CA SER A 452 -1.27 8.64 -2.75
C SER A 452 -0.29 9.40 -3.65
N VAL A 453 -0.72 9.64 -4.88
CA VAL A 453 -0.06 10.48 -5.87
C VAL A 453 -0.98 11.62 -6.22
N GLY A 454 -0.54 12.84 -6.00
CA GLY A 454 -1.22 14.03 -6.48
C GLY A 454 -0.60 14.48 -7.79
N PHE A 455 -1.44 14.69 -8.80
CA PHE A 455 -0.97 15.11 -10.11
C PHE A 455 -1.48 16.52 -10.45
N THR A 456 -0.61 17.36 -11.02
CA THR A 456 -0.83 18.78 -11.34
C THR A 456 -1.09 19.69 -10.14
N THR A 457 -1.05 20.99 -10.37
CA THR A 457 -1.25 22.02 -9.33
C THR A 457 -2.70 22.19 -8.89
N SER A 458 -3.67 21.54 -9.56
CA SER A 458 -5.09 21.62 -9.23
C SER A 458 -5.52 20.64 -8.12
N VAL A 459 -4.66 19.68 -7.80
CA VAL A 459 -4.93 18.67 -6.78
C VAL A 459 -5.02 19.28 -5.37
N ASP A 460 -5.83 18.70 -4.52
CA ASP A 460 -5.84 19.05 -3.09
C ASP A 460 -4.84 18.15 -2.34
N HIS A 461 -3.69 18.73 -2.02
CA HIS A 461 -2.62 18.03 -1.30
C HIS A 461 -3.07 17.54 0.08
N THR A 462 -3.94 18.31 0.74
CA THR A 462 -4.36 18.02 2.11
C THR A 462 -5.14 16.71 2.20
N VAL A 463 -6.10 16.49 1.29
CA VAL A 463 -6.90 15.25 1.31
C VAL A 463 -6.04 14.03 1.03
N LEU A 464 -5.08 14.13 0.12
CA LEU A 464 -4.18 13.03 -0.23
C LEU A 464 -3.19 12.70 0.89
N GLN A 465 -2.66 13.73 1.55
CA GLN A 465 -1.85 13.55 2.75
C GLN A 465 -2.66 12.85 3.88
N ARG A 466 -3.90 13.28 4.10
CA ARG A 466 -4.77 12.71 5.14
C ARG A 466 -5.08 11.24 4.90
N ILE A 467 -5.44 10.86 3.68
CA ILE A 467 -5.72 9.44 3.38
C ILE A 467 -4.47 8.58 3.47
N ALA A 468 -3.31 9.10 3.09
CA ALA A 468 -2.03 8.42 3.24
C ALA A 468 -1.57 8.35 4.70
N ASN A 469 -2.07 9.23 5.56
CA ASN A 469 -1.57 9.38 6.93
C ASN A 469 -0.07 9.69 6.95
N ASP A 470 0.37 10.57 6.02
CA ASP A 470 1.78 10.85 5.77
C ASP A 470 2.33 11.90 6.73
N PRO A 471 3.29 11.55 7.61
CA PRO A 471 3.89 12.50 8.54
C PRO A 471 4.82 13.50 7.87
N ASP A 472 5.42 13.17 6.73
CA ASP A 472 6.45 13.99 6.10
C ASP A 472 5.87 15.25 5.44
N TRP A 473 4.55 15.25 5.16
CA TRP A 473 3.84 16.41 4.64
C TRP A 473 3.37 17.40 5.72
N MET A 474 3.49 17.04 6.98
CA MET A 474 3.22 17.94 8.09
C MET A 474 4.22 19.11 8.09
N GLY A 475 3.72 20.34 8.10
CA GLY A 475 4.56 21.55 8.13
C GLY A 475 5.13 21.99 6.79
N THR A 476 4.78 21.34 5.68
CA THR A 476 5.09 21.85 4.34
C THR A 476 4.19 23.03 3.98
N SER A 477 4.61 23.88 3.03
CA SER A 477 3.79 24.99 2.52
C SER A 477 2.47 24.52 1.87
N ALA A 478 2.40 23.26 1.45
CA ALA A 478 1.18 22.64 0.92
C ALA A 478 0.15 22.33 2.01
N CYS A 479 0.56 22.30 3.28
CA CYS A 479 -0.25 22.05 4.46
C CYS A 479 -0.52 23.34 5.22
N THR A 480 -1.07 24.35 4.53
CA THR A 480 -1.14 25.74 5.01
C THR A 480 -2.24 26.00 6.04
N THR A 481 -3.25 25.15 6.15
CA THR A 481 -4.36 25.35 7.07
C THR A 481 -4.14 24.56 8.35
N SER A 482 -3.90 25.28 9.44
CA SER A 482 -3.75 24.67 10.78
C SER A 482 -4.92 23.75 11.11
N GLY A 483 -4.60 22.51 11.53
CA GLY A 483 -5.58 21.48 11.92
C GLY A 483 -6.16 20.66 10.76
N GLN A 484 -5.88 20.99 9.51
CA GLN A 484 -6.34 20.17 8.38
C GLN A 484 -5.38 19.03 7.98
N CYS A 485 -4.08 19.23 8.17
CA CYS A 485 -3.11 18.14 8.03
C CYS A 485 -3.00 17.39 9.36
N VAL A 486 -3.45 16.17 9.36
CA VAL A 486 -3.52 15.36 10.58
C VAL A 486 -2.84 14.02 10.30
N VAL A 487 -1.96 13.62 11.22
CA VAL A 487 -1.35 12.29 11.24
C VAL A 487 -1.76 11.57 12.51
N ASN A 488 -2.12 10.31 12.37
CA ASN A 488 -2.39 9.41 13.49
C ASN A 488 -1.32 8.32 13.53
N SER A 489 -0.36 8.46 14.46
CA SER A 489 0.77 7.55 14.61
C SER A 489 0.37 6.12 15.01
N GLY A 490 -0.85 5.91 15.53
CA GLY A 490 -1.39 4.60 15.86
C GLY A 490 -2.03 3.86 14.67
N GLN A 491 -2.01 4.46 13.47
CA GLN A 491 -2.57 3.86 12.26
C GLN A 491 -1.47 3.58 11.23
N PRO A 492 -1.69 2.62 10.29
CA PRO A 492 -0.79 2.43 9.16
C PRO A 492 -0.47 3.74 8.45
N GLN A 493 0.80 4.02 8.28
CA GLN A 493 1.30 5.20 7.57
C GLN A 493 1.67 4.81 6.13
N GLY A 494 1.28 5.63 5.19
CA GLY A 494 1.73 5.59 3.81
C GLY A 494 2.49 6.86 3.47
N THR A 495 2.64 7.13 2.17
CA THR A 495 3.33 8.32 1.67
C THR A 495 2.50 9.00 0.61
N TYR A 496 2.49 10.30 0.63
CA TYR A 496 1.98 11.15 -0.43
C TYR A 496 3.14 11.66 -1.30
N VAL A 497 3.04 11.48 -2.61
CA VAL A 497 4.01 11.99 -3.60
C VAL A 497 3.30 12.94 -4.54
N PHE A 498 3.93 14.08 -4.82
CA PHE A 498 3.42 15.06 -5.77
C PHE A 498 4.15 14.97 -7.10
N ALA A 499 3.40 14.81 -8.18
CA ALA A 499 3.85 14.83 -9.56
C ALA A 499 3.35 16.13 -10.21
N ALA A 500 4.23 17.09 -10.42
CA ALA A 500 3.86 18.41 -10.96
C ALA A 500 3.53 18.32 -12.46
N THR A 501 4.17 17.42 -13.18
CA THR A 501 4.06 17.24 -14.65
C THR A 501 3.86 15.79 -15.01
N THR A 502 3.49 15.52 -16.27
CA THR A 502 3.36 14.15 -16.79
C THR A 502 4.67 13.36 -16.72
N ALA A 503 5.83 14.03 -16.80
CA ALA A 503 7.15 13.40 -16.66
C ALA A 503 7.41 12.89 -15.24
N ASP A 504 6.77 13.48 -14.23
CA ASP A 504 6.95 13.13 -12.83
C ASP A 504 6.09 11.94 -12.39
N LEU A 505 5.08 11.54 -13.17
CA LEU A 505 4.16 10.45 -12.80
C LEU A 505 4.89 9.11 -12.66
N VAL A 506 5.71 8.72 -13.63
CA VAL A 506 6.47 7.47 -13.57
C VAL A 506 7.43 7.45 -12.39
N PRO A 507 8.27 8.47 -12.14
CA PRO A 507 9.08 8.57 -10.93
C PRO A 507 8.27 8.49 -9.62
N ALA A 508 7.10 9.12 -9.56
CA ALA A 508 6.23 9.07 -8.38
C ALA A 508 5.76 7.64 -8.08
N PHE A 509 5.25 6.94 -9.08
CA PHE A 509 4.82 5.55 -8.93
C PHE A 509 5.98 4.59 -8.60
N LEU A 510 7.16 4.80 -9.18
CA LEU A 510 8.37 4.03 -8.82
C LEU A 510 8.83 4.30 -7.39
N SER A 511 8.75 5.53 -6.93
CA SER A 511 9.03 5.89 -5.53
C SER A 511 8.11 5.13 -4.58
N LEU A 512 6.79 5.15 -4.85
CA LEU A 512 5.81 4.44 -4.02
C LEU A 512 6.02 2.93 -4.05
N SER A 513 6.26 2.33 -5.22
CA SER A 513 6.53 0.89 -5.31
C SER A 513 7.76 0.49 -4.49
N SER A 514 8.83 1.29 -4.53
CA SER A 514 10.04 1.08 -3.73
C SER A 514 9.75 1.12 -2.22
N GLN A 515 8.92 2.07 -1.77
CA GLN A 515 8.53 2.18 -0.37
C GLN A 515 7.65 1.01 0.08
N ILE A 516 6.68 0.60 -0.74
CA ILE A 516 5.82 -0.57 -0.48
C ILE A 516 6.66 -1.83 -0.35
N LEU A 517 7.59 -2.03 -1.27
CA LEU A 517 8.51 -3.17 -1.24
C LEU A 517 9.49 -3.13 -0.05
N ARG A 518 9.79 -1.96 0.51
CA ARG A 518 10.52 -1.82 1.77
C ARG A 518 9.68 -2.21 2.98
N LEU A 519 8.41 -1.88 3.01
CA LEU A 519 7.48 -2.26 4.07
C LEU A 519 7.16 -3.77 4.07
N SER A 520 7.32 -4.43 2.94
CA SER A 520 7.07 -5.88 2.82
C SER A 520 8.22 -6.75 3.38
N ARG A 521 9.32 -6.16 3.80
CA ARG A 521 10.54 -6.85 4.28
C ARG A 521 10.65 -6.96 5.78
#